data_2447d7b92ed0c9202d179209a254e289
#
_entry.id   2447d7b92ed0c9202d179209a254e289
#
_cell.length_a   1.000
_cell.length_b   1.000
_cell.length_c   1.000
_cell.angle_alpha   90.00
_cell.angle_beta   90.00
_cell.angle_gamma   90.00
#
_symmetry.space_group_name_H-M   'P 1'
#
loop_
_entity.id
_entity.type
_entity.pdbx_description
1 polymer ?
#
loop_
_entity_poly.entity_id
_entity_poly.type
_entity_poly.pdbx_seq_one_letter_code
_entity_poly.pdbx_strand_id
1 'polypeptide(L)'
;EIAQCLVGSEMCIRDRLWCEDFSSNDLKDIFKHGTLSIGFIGLTETIEILTGKKYWKDDDAYNLALNFVRFMREYVDSQKNKYHLNFSLLATSGELISGRFVDIDKKLFDCDVLKKDYYTNSFHVDVDSKLPAYRKIQYEGPFHIYTNGGCITYVELAEAPLGNAVGLDELIEIATNSGVHYLGFNFPKDVCADCGATGTFDACPECGSHNITRIRRVSGYLEIQDFFTSGKLKESQNRKEN
;
A
#
# COMPACT_ATOMS: atom_id res chain seq x y z
N GLU A 1 -16.58 11.84 0.10
CA GLU A 1 -15.16 11.74 -0.28
C GLU A 1 -14.93 12.17 -1.73
N ILE A 2 -15.75 11.76 -2.70
CA ILE A 2 -15.70 12.28 -4.07
C ILE A 2 -15.96 13.80 -4.09
N ALA A 3 -16.85 14.29 -3.23
CA ALA A 3 -17.12 15.71 -3.08
C ALA A 3 -15.91 16.51 -2.56
N GLN A 4 -15.05 15.92 -1.74
CA GLN A 4 -13.86 16.58 -1.20
C GLN A 4 -12.76 16.77 -2.25
N CYS A 5 -12.60 15.82 -3.17
CA CYS A 5 -11.73 15.97 -4.34
C CYS A 5 -12.26 17.01 -5.34
N LEU A 6 -13.58 17.07 -5.53
CA LEU A 6 -14.23 18.09 -6.35
C LEU A 6 -14.14 19.50 -5.73
N VAL A 7 -14.30 19.62 -4.42
CA VAL A 7 -14.13 20.88 -3.68
C VAL A 7 -12.69 21.40 -3.78
N GLY A 8 -11.67 20.54 -3.71
CA GLY A 8 -10.29 20.91 -3.96
C GLY A 8 -10.05 21.40 -5.39
N SER A 9 -10.68 20.74 -6.38
CA SER A 9 -10.61 21.14 -7.79
C SER A 9 -11.36 22.46 -8.02
N GLU A 10 -12.54 22.67 -7.43
CA GLU A 10 -13.27 23.92 -7.51
C GLU A 10 -12.53 25.10 -6.87
N MET A 11 -11.84 24.90 -5.75
CA MET A 11 -10.97 25.91 -5.15
C MET A 11 -9.82 26.27 -6.09
N CYS A 12 -9.13 25.27 -6.63
CA CYS A 12 -8.03 25.50 -7.58
C CYS A 12 -8.51 26.22 -8.84
N ILE A 13 -9.70 25.88 -9.34
CA ILE A 13 -10.33 26.53 -10.49
C ILE A 13 -10.71 27.98 -10.16
N ARG A 14 -11.40 28.20 -9.04
CA ARG A 14 -11.92 29.50 -8.65
C ARG A 14 -10.80 30.47 -8.25
N ASP A 15 -9.77 29.98 -7.55
CA ASP A 15 -8.69 30.79 -7.03
C ASP A 15 -7.52 30.92 -8.03
N ARG A 16 -7.62 30.31 -9.22
CA ARG A 16 -6.63 30.36 -10.31
C ARG A 16 -5.21 29.97 -9.92
N LEU A 17 -5.05 29.18 -8.85
CA LEU A 17 -3.75 28.81 -8.32
C LEU A 17 -2.92 27.94 -9.27
N TRP A 18 -3.55 27.27 -10.24
CA TRP A 18 -2.91 26.31 -11.14
C TRP A 18 -3.14 26.61 -12.63
N CYS A 19 -3.96 27.61 -12.96
CA CYS A 19 -4.31 27.96 -14.34
C CYS A 19 -4.27 29.46 -14.54
N GLU A 20 -3.23 30.00 -15.16
CA GLU A 20 -3.09 31.44 -15.44
C GLU A 20 -4.12 31.94 -16.47
N ASP A 21 -4.59 31.10 -17.38
CA ASP A 21 -5.55 31.47 -18.44
C ASP A 21 -6.76 30.54 -18.47
N PHE A 22 -7.66 30.71 -17.51
CA PHE A 22 -8.96 30.04 -17.52
C PHE A 22 -9.97 30.88 -18.31
N SER A 23 -9.87 30.86 -19.63
CA SER A 23 -10.81 31.57 -20.53
C SER A 23 -11.96 30.69 -21.03
N SER A 24 -11.87 29.37 -20.84
CA SER A 24 -12.92 28.43 -21.24
C SER A 24 -13.61 27.79 -20.03
N ASN A 25 -14.93 27.64 -20.10
CA ASN A 25 -15.70 26.83 -19.19
C ASN A 25 -15.51 25.31 -19.43
N ASP A 26 -14.47 24.91 -20.17
CA ASP A 26 -14.22 23.52 -20.49
C ASP A 26 -13.30 22.88 -19.43
N LEU A 27 -13.86 22.00 -18.60
CA LEU A 27 -13.14 21.20 -17.62
C LEU A 27 -11.99 20.37 -18.22
N LYS A 28 -12.00 20.10 -19.52
CA LYS A 28 -10.93 19.37 -20.20
C LYS A 28 -9.58 20.07 -20.06
N ASP A 29 -9.53 21.39 -20.09
CA ASP A 29 -8.29 22.14 -19.98
C ASP A 29 -7.66 22.01 -18.59
N ILE A 30 -8.46 21.76 -17.57
CA ILE A 30 -8.00 21.50 -16.21
C ILE A 30 -7.49 20.06 -16.10
N PHE A 31 -8.28 19.10 -16.56
CA PHE A 31 -7.97 17.69 -16.42
C PHE A 31 -6.81 17.24 -17.32
N LYS A 32 -6.46 17.98 -18.38
CA LYS A 32 -5.29 17.63 -19.22
C LYS A 32 -3.96 17.66 -18.46
N HIS A 33 -3.88 18.41 -17.35
CA HIS A 33 -2.71 18.47 -16.48
C HIS A 33 -2.79 17.46 -15.30
N GLY A 34 -3.93 16.84 -15.09
CA GLY A 34 -4.13 15.78 -14.10
C GLY A 34 -3.58 14.43 -14.58
N THR A 35 -3.54 13.47 -13.67
CA THR A 35 -3.17 12.08 -13.96
C THR A 35 -4.33 11.16 -13.58
N LEU A 36 -4.77 10.34 -14.52
CA LEU A 36 -5.71 9.26 -14.27
C LEU A 36 -4.93 8.03 -13.80
N SER A 37 -4.97 7.75 -12.51
CA SER A 37 -4.28 6.60 -11.93
C SER A 37 -5.23 5.40 -11.85
N ILE A 38 -4.79 4.27 -12.42
CA ILE A 38 -5.47 2.99 -12.29
C ILE A 38 -4.75 2.22 -11.19
N GLY A 39 -5.44 1.99 -10.07
CA GLY A 39 -4.91 1.25 -8.93
C GLY A 39 -5.36 -0.21 -8.94
N PHE A 40 -4.56 -1.08 -8.34
CA PHE A 40 -4.91 -2.49 -8.14
C PHE A 40 -4.59 -2.96 -6.73
N ILE A 41 -5.35 -3.97 -6.28
CA ILE A 41 -5.14 -4.72 -5.05
C ILE A 41 -5.36 -6.21 -5.34
N GLY A 42 -4.92 -7.09 -4.45
CA GLY A 42 -5.24 -8.51 -4.53
C GLY A 42 -4.45 -9.29 -5.60
N LEU A 43 -3.27 -8.82 -6.01
CA LEU A 43 -2.42 -9.58 -6.94
C LEU A 43 -2.06 -10.94 -6.37
N THR A 44 -1.71 -11.00 -5.09
CA THR A 44 -1.39 -12.24 -4.36
C THR A 44 -2.52 -13.24 -4.46
N GLU A 45 -3.74 -12.83 -4.14
CA GLU A 45 -4.93 -13.67 -4.19
C GLU A 45 -5.28 -14.08 -5.62
N THR A 46 -5.12 -13.17 -6.58
CA THR A 46 -5.34 -13.47 -8.01
C THR A 46 -4.42 -14.59 -8.49
N ILE A 47 -3.13 -14.49 -8.20
CA ILE A 47 -2.16 -15.52 -8.61
C ILE A 47 -2.43 -16.84 -7.89
N GLU A 48 -2.78 -16.80 -6.60
CA GLU A 48 -3.12 -17.99 -5.84
C GLU A 48 -4.35 -18.71 -6.41
N ILE A 49 -5.40 -17.98 -6.80
CA ILE A 49 -6.59 -18.55 -7.45
C ILE A 49 -6.22 -19.20 -8.80
N LEU A 50 -5.39 -18.54 -9.60
CA LEU A 50 -5.06 -19.01 -10.95
C LEU A 50 -4.09 -20.21 -10.95
N THR A 51 -3.19 -20.28 -9.97
CA THR A 51 -2.10 -21.27 -9.97
C THR A 51 -2.15 -22.27 -8.83
N GLY A 52 -2.94 -21.98 -7.80
CA GLY A 52 -2.93 -22.73 -6.53
C GLY A 52 -1.68 -22.45 -5.68
N LYS A 53 -0.85 -21.46 -6.02
CA LYS A 53 0.44 -21.21 -5.41
C LYS A 53 0.62 -19.75 -5.02
N LYS A 54 1.36 -19.53 -3.94
CA LYS A 54 1.85 -18.19 -3.56
C LYS A 54 2.99 -17.78 -4.49
N TYR A 55 2.96 -16.60 -5.09
CA TYR A 55 3.94 -16.16 -6.08
C TYR A 55 5.38 -16.11 -5.54
N TRP A 56 5.59 -15.91 -4.24
CA TRP A 56 6.92 -15.94 -3.61
C TRP A 56 7.42 -17.33 -3.22
N LYS A 57 6.70 -18.38 -3.59
CA LYS A 57 7.06 -19.79 -3.34
C LYS A 57 7.24 -20.62 -4.61
N ASP A 58 6.98 -20.02 -5.76
CA ASP A 58 7.01 -20.72 -7.04
C ASP A 58 7.39 -19.76 -8.16
N ASP A 59 8.41 -20.11 -8.94
CA ASP A 59 8.96 -19.22 -9.96
C ASP A 59 7.99 -18.98 -11.14
N ASP A 60 7.17 -19.96 -11.51
CA ASP A 60 6.17 -19.79 -12.57
C ASP A 60 5.05 -18.85 -12.11
N ALA A 61 4.60 -19.00 -10.87
CA ALA A 61 3.62 -18.10 -10.26
C ALA A 61 4.18 -16.67 -10.13
N TYR A 62 5.48 -16.53 -9.80
CA TYR A 62 6.15 -15.24 -9.74
C TYR A 62 6.25 -14.58 -11.11
N ASN A 63 6.67 -15.32 -12.12
CA ASN A 63 6.73 -14.83 -13.49
C ASN A 63 5.35 -14.44 -14.02
N LEU A 64 4.30 -15.18 -13.67
CA LEU A 64 2.92 -14.83 -14.01
C LEU A 64 2.51 -13.50 -13.35
N ALA A 65 2.84 -13.30 -12.06
CA ALA A 65 2.56 -12.06 -11.34
C ALA A 65 3.24 -10.85 -12.01
N LEU A 66 4.54 -10.96 -12.33
CA LEU A 66 5.28 -9.91 -13.02
C LEU A 66 4.69 -9.60 -14.40
N ASN A 67 4.36 -10.65 -15.18
CA ASN A 67 3.74 -10.48 -16.49
C ASN A 67 2.37 -9.81 -16.39
N PHE A 68 1.60 -10.10 -15.36
CA PHE A 68 0.29 -9.49 -15.13
C PHE A 68 0.42 -7.97 -14.88
N VAL A 69 1.34 -7.56 -14.01
CA VAL A 69 1.57 -6.14 -13.70
C VAL A 69 2.18 -5.42 -14.91
N ARG A 70 3.10 -6.07 -15.63
CA ARG A 70 3.65 -5.53 -16.88
C ARG A 70 2.55 -5.30 -17.93
N PHE A 71 1.66 -6.26 -18.15
CA PHE A 71 0.53 -6.12 -19.04
C PHE A 71 -0.38 -4.95 -18.66
N MET A 72 -0.72 -4.81 -17.36
CA MET A 72 -1.50 -3.67 -16.90
C MET A 72 -0.80 -2.34 -17.21
N ARG A 73 0.53 -2.27 -17.01
CA ARG A 73 1.31 -1.07 -17.32
C ARG A 73 1.29 -0.75 -18.82
N GLU A 74 1.55 -1.72 -19.67
CA GLU A 74 1.53 -1.56 -21.13
C GLU A 74 0.14 -1.12 -21.62
N TYR A 75 -0.93 -1.71 -21.05
CA TYR A 75 -2.29 -1.29 -21.34
C TYR A 75 -2.56 0.16 -20.96
N VAL A 76 -2.17 0.56 -19.75
CA VAL A 76 -2.31 1.94 -19.24
C VAL A 76 -1.55 2.92 -20.13
N ASP A 77 -0.32 2.60 -20.52
CA ASP A 77 0.48 3.44 -21.43
C ASP A 77 -0.17 3.56 -22.82
N SER A 78 -0.83 2.50 -23.32
CA SER A 78 -1.58 2.57 -24.57
C SER A 78 -2.76 3.55 -24.53
N GLN A 79 -3.42 3.67 -23.36
CA GLN A 79 -4.53 4.62 -23.17
C GLN A 79 -4.05 6.07 -23.19
N LYS A 80 -2.84 6.34 -22.71
CA LYS A 80 -2.19 7.66 -22.78
C LYS A 80 -2.13 8.17 -24.23
N ASN A 81 -1.69 7.30 -25.13
CA ASN A 81 -1.59 7.64 -26.56
C ASN A 81 -2.97 7.81 -27.21
N LYS A 82 -3.94 6.98 -26.83
CA LYS A 82 -5.30 6.99 -27.39
C LYS A 82 -6.11 8.23 -26.99
N TYR A 83 -5.99 8.67 -25.74
CA TYR A 83 -6.83 9.74 -25.20
C TYR A 83 -6.07 11.06 -25.03
N HIS A 84 -4.75 11.10 -25.24
CA HIS A 84 -3.88 12.27 -25.03
C HIS A 84 -3.99 12.84 -23.61
N LEU A 85 -4.14 11.97 -22.62
CA LEU A 85 -4.20 12.28 -21.19
C LEU A 85 -3.09 11.55 -20.45
N ASN A 86 -2.71 12.05 -19.27
CA ASN A 86 -1.80 11.32 -18.41
C ASN A 86 -2.52 10.14 -17.76
N PHE A 87 -1.94 8.94 -17.93
CA PHE A 87 -2.35 7.73 -17.23
C PHE A 87 -1.19 7.15 -16.45
N SER A 88 -1.47 6.55 -15.32
CA SER A 88 -0.47 5.83 -14.53
C SER A 88 -1.05 4.55 -13.93
N LEU A 89 -0.18 3.58 -13.68
CA LEU A 89 -0.49 2.39 -12.89
C LEU A 89 -0.01 2.63 -11.46
N LEU A 90 -0.92 2.55 -10.50
CA LEU A 90 -0.68 2.80 -9.08
C LEU A 90 -0.73 1.49 -8.28
N ALA A 91 0.32 1.20 -7.53
CA ALA A 91 0.28 0.18 -6.49
C ALA A 91 -0.55 0.73 -5.31
N THR A 92 -1.86 0.49 -5.36
CA THR A 92 -2.83 1.13 -4.46
C THR A 92 -2.66 0.67 -3.03
N SER A 93 -2.65 1.62 -2.11
CA SER A 93 -2.81 1.40 -0.68
C SER A 93 -4.30 1.33 -0.33
N GLY A 94 -4.94 0.22 -0.66
CA GLY A 94 -6.39 0.09 -0.60
C GLY A 94 -6.96 -0.10 0.82
N GLU A 95 -6.92 0.93 1.67
CA GLU A 95 -7.32 0.80 3.08
C GLU A 95 -8.78 0.37 3.27
N LEU A 96 -9.70 1.07 2.62
CA LEU A 96 -11.13 0.78 2.74
C LEU A 96 -11.55 -0.37 1.82
N ILE A 97 -11.02 -0.41 0.59
CA ILE A 97 -11.49 -1.33 -0.44
C ILE A 97 -10.99 -2.77 -0.22
N SER A 98 -9.86 -2.96 0.46
CA SER A 98 -9.29 -4.29 0.72
C SER A 98 -10.27 -5.19 1.49
N GLY A 99 -10.90 -4.70 2.55
CA GLY A 99 -11.92 -5.42 3.29
C GLY A 99 -13.28 -5.43 2.58
N ARG A 100 -13.71 -4.25 2.06
CA ARG A 100 -15.00 -4.11 1.40
C ARG A 100 -15.18 -5.06 0.21
N PHE A 101 -14.16 -5.24 -0.61
CA PHE A 101 -14.25 -6.14 -1.77
C PHE A 101 -14.36 -7.59 -1.35
N VAL A 102 -13.63 -8.02 -0.31
CA VAL A 102 -13.79 -9.36 0.25
C VAL A 102 -15.21 -9.61 0.76
N ASP A 103 -15.81 -8.63 1.44
CA ASP A 103 -17.19 -8.74 1.94
C ASP A 103 -18.22 -8.87 0.81
N ILE A 104 -17.95 -8.27 -0.34
CA ILE A 104 -18.80 -8.41 -1.54
C ILE A 104 -18.59 -9.81 -2.15
N ASP A 105 -17.34 -10.20 -2.33
CA ASP A 105 -17.00 -11.45 -3.02
C ASP A 105 -17.40 -12.68 -2.23
N LYS A 106 -17.36 -12.66 -0.89
CA LYS A 106 -17.90 -13.71 -0.02
C LYS A 106 -19.39 -14.00 -0.23
N LYS A 107 -20.15 -13.06 -0.74
CA LYS A 107 -21.58 -13.27 -1.07
C LYS A 107 -21.78 -13.98 -2.41
N LEU A 108 -20.74 -13.97 -3.26
CA LEU A 108 -20.79 -14.49 -4.62
C LEU A 108 -19.98 -15.77 -4.78
N PHE A 109 -18.92 -15.93 -4.00
CA PHE A 109 -17.93 -16.98 -4.16
C PHE A 109 -17.60 -17.64 -2.81
N ASP A 110 -17.34 -18.94 -2.84
CA ASP A 110 -16.78 -19.69 -1.72
C ASP A 110 -15.39 -20.19 -2.11
N CYS A 111 -14.35 -19.49 -1.65
CA CYS A 111 -12.98 -19.90 -1.89
C CYS A 111 -12.06 -19.55 -0.70
N ASP A 112 -10.95 -20.29 -0.59
CA ASP A 112 -10.07 -20.20 0.57
C ASP A 112 -9.39 -18.83 0.72
N VAL A 113 -9.09 -18.14 -0.37
CA VAL A 113 -8.45 -16.82 -0.33
C VAL A 113 -9.31 -15.75 0.35
N LEU A 114 -10.64 -15.93 0.36
CA LEU A 114 -11.58 -15.01 1.01
C LEU A 114 -11.63 -15.15 2.53
N LYS A 115 -11.05 -16.21 3.10
CA LYS A 115 -11.06 -16.46 4.55
C LYS A 115 -10.26 -15.46 5.37
N LYS A 116 -9.40 -14.67 4.71
CA LYS A 116 -8.55 -13.66 5.36
C LYS A 116 -9.28 -12.39 5.80
N ASP A 117 -10.47 -12.12 5.29
CA ASP A 117 -11.25 -10.90 5.53
C ASP A 117 -10.63 -9.61 4.94
N TYR A 118 -9.60 -9.73 4.11
CA TYR A 118 -9.00 -8.62 3.36
C TYR A 118 -8.26 -9.14 2.12
N TYR A 119 -8.12 -8.27 1.10
CA TYR A 119 -7.19 -8.47 0.00
C TYR A 119 -5.85 -7.79 0.29
N THR A 120 -4.77 -8.45 -0.11
CA THR A 120 -3.43 -7.88 -0.02
C THR A 120 -3.32 -6.62 -0.90
N ASN A 121 -2.71 -5.57 -0.38
CA ASN A 121 -2.53 -4.34 -1.14
C ASN A 121 -1.59 -4.56 -2.33
N SER A 122 -1.97 -4.00 -3.47
CA SER A 122 -1.15 -3.98 -4.69
C SER A 122 -0.45 -5.32 -5.00
N PHE A 123 0.87 -5.27 -5.17
CA PHE A 123 1.74 -6.43 -5.43
C PHE A 123 2.41 -6.99 -4.16
N HIS A 124 2.05 -6.51 -2.98
CA HIS A 124 2.77 -6.94 -1.78
C HIS A 124 2.68 -8.45 -1.54
N VAL A 125 3.77 -8.98 -1.02
CA VAL A 125 3.77 -10.28 -0.37
C VAL A 125 2.81 -10.24 0.83
N ASP A 126 2.09 -11.32 1.05
CA ASP A 126 1.14 -11.42 2.16
C ASP A 126 1.81 -11.09 3.50
N VAL A 127 1.11 -10.30 4.31
CA VAL A 127 1.62 -9.82 5.61
C VAL A 127 1.90 -10.92 6.62
N ASP A 128 1.34 -12.12 6.43
CA ASP A 128 1.58 -13.30 7.26
C ASP A 128 2.69 -14.23 6.73
N SER A 129 3.37 -13.85 5.64
CA SER A 129 4.29 -14.71 4.89
C SER A 129 5.51 -15.18 5.68
N LYS A 130 5.92 -14.47 6.74
CA LYS A 130 7.14 -14.70 7.53
C LYS A 130 8.42 -14.74 6.68
N LEU A 131 8.43 -14.03 5.54
CA LEU A 131 9.63 -13.89 4.76
C LEU A 131 10.63 -12.97 5.48
N PRO A 132 11.93 -13.29 5.45
CA PRO A 132 12.95 -12.35 5.87
C PRO A 132 12.90 -11.06 5.03
N ALA A 133 13.21 -9.91 5.63
CA ALA A 133 13.15 -8.60 4.99
C ALA A 133 13.81 -8.56 3.61
N TYR A 134 15.04 -9.10 3.50
CA TYR A 134 15.77 -9.13 2.24
C TYR A 134 15.06 -9.91 1.14
N ARG A 135 14.39 -11.02 1.47
CA ARG A 135 13.64 -11.83 0.51
C ARG A 135 12.38 -11.11 0.04
N LYS A 136 11.65 -10.49 0.98
CA LYS A 136 10.48 -9.68 0.64
C LYS A 136 10.85 -8.54 -0.31
N ILE A 137 11.93 -7.82 -0.02
CA ILE A 137 12.47 -6.75 -0.87
C ILE A 137 12.79 -7.27 -2.28
N GLN A 138 13.45 -8.43 -2.38
CA GLN A 138 13.81 -9.05 -3.66
C GLN A 138 12.58 -9.46 -4.50
N TYR A 139 11.50 -9.94 -3.85
CA TYR A 139 10.27 -10.29 -4.56
C TYR A 139 9.45 -9.05 -4.96
N GLU A 140 9.40 -8.02 -4.13
CA GLU A 140 8.58 -6.84 -4.41
C GLU A 140 9.29 -5.83 -5.34
N GLY A 141 10.60 -5.71 -5.28
CA GLY A 141 11.38 -4.73 -6.04
C GLY A 141 11.11 -4.69 -7.55
N PRO A 142 11.10 -5.85 -8.24
CA PRO A 142 10.87 -5.89 -9.69
C PRO A 142 9.50 -5.35 -10.16
N PHE A 143 8.52 -5.20 -9.27
CA PHE A 143 7.22 -4.60 -9.62
C PHE A 143 7.28 -3.07 -9.67
N HIS A 144 8.23 -2.44 -8.99
CA HIS A 144 8.29 -0.99 -8.87
C HIS A 144 8.43 -0.27 -10.21
N ILE A 145 9.19 -0.85 -11.16
CA ILE A 145 9.39 -0.27 -12.50
C ILE A 145 8.07 -0.15 -13.29
N TYR A 146 7.09 -1.00 -12.99
CA TYR A 146 5.80 -1.02 -13.69
C TYR A 146 4.78 -0.08 -13.06
N THR A 147 4.96 0.34 -11.81
CA THR A 147 3.98 1.12 -11.05
C THR A 147 4.37 2.59 -10.97
N ASN A 148 4.31 3.28 -12.13
CA ASN A 148 4.72 4.67 -12.28
C ASN A 148 3.79 5.70 -11.61
N GLY A 149 2.61 5.27 -11.14
CA GLY A 149 1.70 6.09 -10.36
C GLY A 149 2.07 6.18 -8.89
N GLY A 150 2.99 5.34 -8.45
CA GLY A 150 3.50 5.25 -7.10
C GLY A 150 3.46 3.83 -6.55
N CYS A 151 4.43 3.50 -5.73
CA CYS A 151 4.56 2.22 -5.03
C CYS A 151 5.47 2.40 -3.82
N ILE A 152 5.37 1.47 -2.89
CA ILE A 152 6.22 1.42 -1.70
C ILE A 152 6.38 -0.04 -1.27
N THR A 153 7.57 -0.42 -0.85
CA THR A 153 7.82 -1.69 -0.16
C THR A 153 8.05 -1.42 1.32
N TYR A 154 7.41 -2.18 2.19
CA TYR A 154 7.57 -2.06 3.63
C TYR A 154 8.34 -3.24 4.21
N VAL A 155 9.28 -2.92 5.10
CA VAL A 155 9.89 -3.89 6.03
C VAL A 155 9.21 -3.74 7.37
N GLU A 156 8.67 -4.85 7.89
CA GLU A 156 7.95 -4.90 9.17
C GLU A 156 8.93 -5.28 10.28
N LEU A 157 9.21 -4.37 11.20
CA LEU A 157 10.12 -4.58 12.32
C LEU A 157 9.34 -4.75 13.63
N ALA A 158 9.85 -5.58 14.54
CA ALA A 158 9.26 -5.79 15.85
C ALA A 158 9.28 -4.52 16.70
N GLU A 159 10.34 -3.73 16.56
CA GLU A 159 10.57 -2.49 17.32
C GLU A 159 11.37 -1.47 16.49
N ALA A 160 11.50 -0.26 17.01
CA ALA A 160 12.32 0.77 16.39
C ALA A 160 13.78 0.31 16.30
N PRO A 161 14.44 0.39 15.15
CA PRO A 161 15.79 -0.14 14.92
C PRO A 161 16.88 0.76 15.50
N LEU A 162 16.75 1.16 16.76
CA LEU A 162 17.69 2.06 17.43
C LEU A 162 19.07 1.42 17.55
N GLY A 163 20.09 2.10 17.06
CA GLY A 163 21.48 1.66 17.14
C GLY A 163 21.89 0.60 16.09
N ASN A 164 20.99 0.18 15.20
CA ASN A 164 21.28 -0.79 14.13
C ASN A 164 21.37 -0.12 12.75
N ALA A 165 22.21 0.89 12.61
CA ALA A 165 22.41 1.59 11.34
C ALA A 165 22.96 0.67 10.24
N VAL A 166 23.86 -0.24 10.60
CA VAL A 166 24.47 -1.19 9.64
C VAL A 166 23.41 -2.10 9.01
N GLY A 167 22.53 -2.69 9.82
CA GLY A 167 21.46 -3.53 9.28
C GLY A 167 20.46 -2.76 8.40
N LEU A 168 20.20 -1.47 8.71
CA LEU A 168 19.39 -0.63 7.85
C LEU A 168 20.10 -0.31 6.52
N ASP A 169 21.40 -0.02 6.54
CA ASP A 169 22.19 0.23 5.34
C ASP A 169 22.21 -1.00 4.42
N GLU A 170 22.40 -2.19 4.98
CA GLU A 170 22.35 -3.45 4.22
C GLU A 170 20.98 -3.65 3.54
N LEU A 171 19.88 -3.39 4.23
CA LEU A 171 18.54 -3.50 3.64
C LEU A 171 18.28 -2.44 2.56
N ILE A 172 18.82 -1.22 2.72
CA ILE A 172 18.75 -0.16 1.70
C ILE A 172 19.55 -0.55 0.46
N GLU A 173 20.73 -1.12 0.63
CA GLU A 173 21.54 -1.62 -0.48
C GLU A 173 20.83 -2.74 -1.24
N ILE A 174 20.27 -3.72 -0.52
CA ILE A 174 19.46 -4.80 -1.14
C ILE A 174 18.25 -4.21 -1.88
N ALA A 175 17.56 -3.24 -1.32
CA ALA A 175 16.41 -2.59 -1.94
C ALA A 175 16.81 -1.86 -3.23
N THR A 176 17.91 -1.13 -3.21
CA THR A 176 18.46 -0.43 -4.38
C THR A 176 18.80 -1.43 -5.49
N ASN A 177 19.51 -2.51 -5.15
CA ASN A 177 19.89 -3.55 -6.09
C ASN A 177 18.71 -4.36 -6.62
N SER A 178 17.58 -4.40 -5.89
CA SER A 178 16.35 -5.07 -6.29
C SER A 178 15.39 -4.18 -7.09
N GLY A 179 15.72 -2.89 -7.30
CA GLY A 179 14.90 -1.95 -8.05
C GLY A 179 13.75 -1.34 -7.25
N VAL A 180 13.84 -1.33 -5.92
CA VAL A 180 12.86 -0.65 -5.06
C VAL A 180 13.06 0.87 -5.15
N HIS A 181 12.01 1.60 -5.52
CA HIS A 181 12.04 3.06 -5.64
C HIS A 181 11.71 3.76 -4.32
N TYR A 182 10.91 3.13 -3.47
CA TYR A 182 10.52 3.67 -2.18
C TYR A 182 10.43 2.54 -1.15
N LEU A 183 11.28 2.61 -0.12
CA LEU A 183 11.33 1.68 1.00
C LEU A 183 10.85 2.36 2.27
N GLY A 184 9.99 1.68 3.03
CA GLY A 184 9.56 2.12 4.35
C GLY A 184 9.87 1.09 5.41
N PHE A 185 10.45 1.53 6.53
CA PHE A 185 10.59 0.71 7.74
C PHE A 185 9.42 0.96 8.65
N ASN A 186 8.65 -0.08 8.94
CA ASN A 186 7.48 0.00 9.81
C ASN A 186 7.74 -0.73 11.11
N PHE A 187 7.38 -0.10 12.22
CA PHE A 187 7.43 -0.67 13.56
C PHE A 187 6.29 -0.13 14.41
N PRO A 188 5.84 -0.89 15.41
CA PRO A 188 4.79 -0.44 16.32
C PRO A 188 5.27 0.74 17.17
N LYS A 189 4.36 1.67 17.45
CA LYS A 189 4.61 2.77 18.39
C LYS A 189 3.40 2.94 19.30
N ASP A 190 3.63 2.80 20.57
CA ASP A 190 2.64 3.05 21.61
C ASP A 190 3.00 4.30 22.39
N VAL A 191 1.98 5.03 22.83
CA VAL A 191 2.12 6.25 23.65
C VAL A 191 1.22 6.10 24.85
N CYS A 192 1.79 6.23 26.05
CA CYS A 192 0.98 6.32 27.26
C CYS A 192 0.24 7.67 27.29
N ALA A 193 -1.08 7.65 27.35
CA ALA A 193 -1.89 8.87 27.38
C ALA A 193 -1.76 9.64 28.69
N ASP A 194 -1.33 8.98 29.78
CA ASP A 194 -1.25 9.60 31.12
C ASP A 194 0.10 10.28 31.38
N CYS A 195 1.23 9.72 30.90
CA CYS A 195 2.55 10.29 31.19
C CYS A 195 3.38 10.62 29.92
N GLY A 196 2.91 10.25 28.71
CA GLY A 196 3.59 10.53 27.46
C GLY A 196 4.76 9.59 27.13
N ALA A 197 5.02 8.55 27.91
CA ALA A 197 6.05 7.55 27.61
C ALA A 197 5.76 6.87 26.26
N THR A 198 6.81 6.61 25.47
CA THR A 198 6.70 6.00 24.15
C THR A 198 7.47 4.69 24.08
N GLY A 199 6.95 3.71 23.36
CA GLY A 199 7.59 2.41 23.22
C GLY A 199 6.68 1.39 22.55
N THR A 200 6.80 0.13 22.92
CA THR A 200 5.89 -0.96 22.58
C THR A 200 5.56 -1.71 23.86
N PHE A 201 4.35 -1.51 24.39
CA PHE A 201 3.96 -2.05 25.69
C PHE A 201 2.45 -2.13 25.87
N ASP A 202 1.98 -3.08 26.68
CA ASP A 202 0.57 -3.21 27.07
C ASP A 202 0.24 -2.43 28.35
N ALA A 203 1.24 -2.23 29.21
CA ALA A 203 1.17 -1.37 30.37
C ALA A 203 2.39 -0.46 30.39
N CYS A 204 2.19 0.81 30.70
CA CYS A 204 3.27 1.79 30.70
C CYS A 204 4.36 1.44 31.75
N PRO A 205 5.63 1.30 31.32
CA PRO A 205 6.71 0.97 32.25
C PRO A 205 7.04 2.10 33.25
N GLU A 206 6.69 3.36 32.94
CA GLU A 206 6.99 4.53 33.77
C GLU A 206 5.92 4.77 34.86
N CYS A 207 4.61 4.62 34.51
CA CYS A 207 3.54 4.96 35.45
C CYS A 207 2.55 3.82 35.72
N GLY A 208 2.74 2.64 35.10
CA GLY A 208 1.86 1.47 35.27
C GLY A 208 0.49 1.58 34.61
N SER A 209 0.21 2.68 33.91
CA SER A 209 -1.10 2.88 33.22
C SER A 209 -1.34 1.92 32.11
N HIS A 210 -2.58 1.50 31.91
CA HIS A 210 -3.07 0.76 30.75
C HIS A 210 -3.75 1.66 29.70
N ASN A 211 -3.75 2.98 29.92
CA ASN A 211 -4.29 3.95 28.97
C ASN A 211 -3.27 4.20 27.84
N ILE A 212 -3.24 3.29 26.87
CA ILE A 212 -2.23 3.25 25.82
C ILE A 212 -2.86 3.56 24.47
N THR A 213 -2.36 4.60 23.82
CA THR A 213 -2.69 4.92 22.41
C THR A 213 -1.74 4.14 21.51
N ARG A 214 -2.29 3.22 20.71
CA ARG A 214 -1.53 2.40 19.77
C ARG A 214 -1.51 3.05 18.40
N ILE A 215 -0.34 3.47 17.93
CA ILE A 215 -0.14 4.04 16.61
C ILE A 215 0.43 2.95 15.70
N ARG A 216 -0.27 2.66 14.62
CA ARG A 216 0.11 1.61 13.65
C ARG A 216 0.01 2.14 12.22
N ARG A 217 0.77 1.52 11.32
CA ARG A 217 0.65 1.78 9.89
C ARG A 217 -0.65 1.16 9.36
N VAL A 218 -1.47 1.97 8.73
CA VAL A 218 -2.65 1.47 7.99
C VAL A 218 -2.18 0.81 6.69
N SER A 219 -1.86 1.60 5.68
CA SER A 219 -1.21 1.17 4.44
C SER A 219 -0.18 2.22 4.02
N GLY A 220 -0.60 3.42 3.71
CA GLY A 220 0.27 4.54 3.29
C GLY A 220 0.59 5.55 4.38
N TYR A 221 -0.02 5.46 5.56
CA TYR A 221 0.14 6.40 6.67
C TYR A 221 -0.03 5.71 8.04
N LEU A 222 0.29 6.46 9.10
CA LEU A 222 0.12 6.03 10.49
C LEU A 222 -1.20 6.56 11.05
N GLU A 223 -1.90 5.72 11.81
CA GLU A 223 -3.14 6.09 12.47
C GLU A 223 -3.27 5.38 13.83
N ILE A 224 -4.12 5.91 14.70
CA ILE A 224 -4.50 5.23 15.94
C ILE A 224 -5.29 3.96 15.55
N GLN A 225 -4.87 2.82 16.08
CA GLN A 225 -5.42 1.51 15.71
C GLN A 225 -6.92 1.39 15.94
N ASP A 226 -7.47 2.12 16.92
CA ASP A 226 -8.91 2.11 17.23
C ASP A 226 -9.79 2.66 16.10
N PHE A 227 -9.21 3.42 15.17
CA PHE A 227 -9.91 3.96 14.00
C PHE A 227 -9.79 3.08 12.75
N PHE A 228 -9.13 1.93 12.85
CA PHE A 228 -8.98 1.03 11.70
C PHE A 228 -10.32 0.45 11.27
N THR A 229 -10.52 0.31 9.97
CA THR A 229 -11.62 -0.50 9.43
C THR A 229 -11.42 -1.97 9.81
N SER A 230 -12.49 -2.77 9.83
CA SER A 230 -12.45 -4.19 10.21
C SER A 230 -11.42 -4.98 9.40
N GLY A 231 -11.36 -4.77 8.07
CA GLY A 231 -10.37 -5.41 7.20
C GLY A 231 -8.94 -5.02 7.52
N LYS A 232 -8.69 -3.73 7.82
CA LYS A 232 -7.35 -3.25 8.19
C LYS A 232 -6.93 -3.69 9.58
N LEU A 233 -7.86 -3.77 10.51
CA LEU A 233 -7.58 -4.32 11.84
C LEU A 233 -7.14 -5.79 11.71
N LYS A 234 -7.84 -6.56 10.88
CA LYS A 234 -7.52 -7.97 10.62
C LYS A 234 -6.16 -8.13 9.95
N GLU A 235 -5.86 -7.33 8.92
CA GLU A 235 -4.55 -7.29 8.27
C GLU A 235 -3.45 -6.96 9.29
N SER A 236 -3.65 -5.92 10.11
CA SER A 236 -2.69 -5.51 11.13
C SER A 236 -2.42 -6.60 12.18
N GLN A 237 -3.45 -7.36 12.58
CA GLN A 237 -3.32 -8.49 13.50
C GLN A 237 -2.57 -9.68 12.89
N ASN A 238 -2.71 -9.90 11.58
CA ASN A 238 -2.03 -10.98 10.86
C ASN A 238 -0.60 -10.60 10.44
N ARG A 239 -0.24 -9.31 10.50
CA ARG A 239 1.07 -8.81 10.10
C ARG A 239 2.17 -9.44 10.93
N LYS A 240 3.17 -10.01 10.24
CA LYS A 240 4.37 -10.61 10.85
C LYS A 240 5.58 -9.78 10.52
N GLU A 241 6.53 -9.81 11.42
CA GLU A 241 7.85 -9.20 11.26
C GLU A 241 8.63 -9.93 10.15
N ASN A 242 9.47 -9.18 9.47
CA ASN A 242 10.33 -9.66 8.38
C ASN A 242 11.75 -9.97 8.85
#